data_9e96f92dd4c50dbb42f30721b225c215
#
_entry.id   9e96f92dd4c50dbb42f30721b225c215
#
_cell.length_a   1.000
_cell.length_b   1.000
_cell.length_c   1.000
_cell.angle_alpha   90.00
_cell.angle_beta   90.00
_cell.angle_gamma   90.00
#
_symmetry.space_group_name_H-M   'P 1'
#
loop_
_entity.id
_entity.type
_entity.pdbx_description
1 polymer ?
#
loop_
_entity_poly.entity_id
_entity_poly.type
_entity_poly.pdbx_seq_one_letter_code
_entity_poly.pdbx_strand_id
1 'polypeptide(L)'
;MSTIKKTYRFGIVSCNVILDPDITLQSKALYAALACYANKQRTCFPSISTLSNDLNVSERTIKRLIKELKTKDLIKRVGRKLLIK
;
A
#
# COMPACT_ATOMS: atom_id res chain seq x y z
N MET A 1 -10.33 -2.08 20.59
CA MET A 1 -10.95 -2.25 19.27
C MET A 1 -11.17 -0.90 18.62
N SER A 2 -10.87 -0.80 17.36
CA SER A 2 -11.01 0.47 16.68
C SER A 2 -12.48 0.79 16.43
N THR A 3 -12.82 2.07 16.57
CA THR A 3 -14.16 2.55 16.33
C THR A 3 -14.35 2.79 14.85
N ILE A 4 -15.45 2.32 14.30
CA ILE A 4 -15.81 2.60 12.92
C ILE A 4 -16.28 4.04 12.86
N LYS A 5 -15.61 4.85 12.07
CA LYS A 5 -15.98 6.24 11.89
C LYS A 5 -17.18 6.35 10.97
N LYS A 6 -17.96 7.42 11.14
CA LYS A 6 -19.13 7.66 10.30
C LYS A 6 -18.74 7.87 8.84
N THR A 7 -17.57 8.47 8.62
CA THR A 7 -17.07 8.69 7.26
C THR A 7 -16.13 7.55 6.89
N TYR A 8 -16.42 6.88 5.80
CA TYR A 8 -15.59 5.80 5.31
C TYR A 8 -14.64 6.30 4.24
N ARG A 9 -13.42 5.77 4.28
CA ARG A 9 -12.44 6.01 3.24
C ARG A 9 -12.39 4.77 2.36
N PHE A 10 -12.16 4.99 1.08
CA PHE A 10 -12.06 3.92 0.11
C PHE A 10 -10.78 4.05 -0.68
N GLY A 11 -10.18 2.91 -0.98
CA GLY A 11 -9.09 2.84 -1.94
C GLY A 11 -9.54 2.05 -3.16
N ILE A 12 -8.97 2.37 -4.30
CA ILE A 12 -9.22 1.61 -5.53
C ILE A 12 -8.04 0.67 -5.74
N VAL A 13 -8.32 -0.61 -5.82
CA VAL A 13 -7.28 -1.64 -5.93
C VAL A 13 -7.50 -2.42 -7.22
N SER A 14 -6.42 -2.58 -7.98
CA SER A 14 -6.48 -3.37 -9.20
C SER A 14 -6.76 -4.84 -8.88
N CYS A 15 -7.79 -5.41 -9.49
CA CYS A 15 -8.09 -6.82 -9.34
C CYS A 15 -6.93 -7.68 -9.86
N ASN A 16 -6.24 -7.23 -10.91
CA ASN A 16 -5.10 -7.96 -11.45
C ASN A 16 -4.00 -8.15 -10.41
N VAL A 17 -3.80 -7.17 -9.54
CA VAL A 17 -2.80 -7.27 -8.47
C VAL A 17 -3.29 -8.21 -7.38
N ILE A 18 -4.51 -8.02 -6.93
CA ILE A 18 -5.05 -8.78 -5.80
C ILE A 18 -5.21 -10.25 -6.14
N LEU A 19 -5.54 -10.56 -7.39
CA LEU A 19 -5.80 -11.93 -7.82
C LEU A 19 -4.57 -12.61 -8.42
N ASP A 20 -3.43 -11.93 -8.46
CA ASP A 20 -2.20 -12.48 -9.02
C ASP A 20 -1.56 -13.45 -8.01
N PRO A 21 -1.45 -14.75 -8.33
CA PRO A 21 -0.87 -15.72 -7.41
C PRO A 21 0.64 -15.55 -7.19
N ASP A 22 1.32 -14.79 -8.03
CA ASP A 22 2.76 -14.54 -7.89
C ASP A 22 3.07 -13.40 -6.91
N ILE A 23 2.05 -12.70 -6.43
CA ILE A 23 2.20 -11.64 -5.45
C ILE A 23 1.82 -12.19 -4.08
N THR A 24 2.70 -12.00 -3.09
CA THR A 24 2.44 -12.51 -1.75
C THR A 24 1.27 -11.78 -1.10
N LEU A 25 0.62 -12.43 -0.14
CA LEU A 25 -0.49 -11.84 0.60
C LEU A 25 -0.06 -10.56 1.30
N GLN A 26 1.15 -10.54 1.87
CA GLN A 26 1.66 -9.35 2.54
C GLN A 26 1.86 -8.18 1.57
N SER A 27 2.39 -8.46 0.38
CA SER A 27 2.56 -7.43 -0.64
C SER A 27 1.22 -6.89 -1.12
N LYS A 28 0.24 -7.77 -1.27
CA LYS A 28 -1.13 -7.35 -1.62
C LYS A 28 -1.72 -6.44 -0.54
N ALA A 29 -1.51 -6.78 0.73
CA ALA A 29 -1.99 -5.97 1.85
C ALA A 29 -1.36 -4.58 1.83
N LEU A 30 -0.04 -4.49 1.59
CA LEU A 30 0.63 -3.20 1.50
C LEU A 30 0.12 -2.40 0.30
N TYR A 31 -0.05 -3.05 -0.85
CA TYR A 31 -0.59 -2.39 -2.04
C TYR A 31 -1.96 -1.78 -1.74
N ALA A 32 -2.82 -2.54 -1.10
CA ALA A 32 -4.16 -2.06 -0.73
C ALA A 32 -4.09 -0.90 0.27
N ALA A 33 -3.18 -0.97 1.24
CA ALA A 33 -2.99 0.12 2.20
C ALA A 33 -2.54 1.40 1.50
N LEU A 34 -1.60 1.28 0.56
CA LEU A 34 -1.15 2.43 -0.22
C LEU A 34 -2.30 3.02 -1.04
N ALA A 35 -3.15 2.17 -1.59
CA ALA A 35 -4.33 2.63 -2.33
C ALA A 35 -5.28 3.43 -1.46
N CYS A 36 -5.39 3.09 -0.18
CA CYS A 36 -6.21 3.84 0.77
C CYS A 36 -5.69 5.26 0.99
N TYR A 37 -4.38 5.47 0.87
CA TYR A 37 -3.77 6.78 1.03
C TYR A 37 -3.65 7.55 -0.29
N ALA A 38 -3.92 6.89 -1.41
CA ALA A 38 -3.72 7.51 -2.71
C ALA A 38 -4.76 8.59 -2.99
N ASN A 39 -4.33 9.64 -3.64
CA ASN A 39 -5.19 10.72 -4.13
C ASN A 39 -5.69 10.39 -5.54
N LYS A 40 -6.34 11.38 -6.19
CA LYS A 40 -6.86 11.20 -7.55
C LYS A 40 -5.77 10.90 -8.57
N GLN A 41 -4.57 11.38 -8.33
CA GLN A 41 -3.43 11.14 -9.21
C GLN A 41 -2.74 9.80 -8.92
N ARG A 42 -3.29 8.99 -8.04
CA ARG A 42 -2.76 7.70 -7.63
C ARG A 42 -1.39 7.82 -6.95
N THR A 43 -1.15 8.93 -6.25
CA THR A 43 0.07 9.12 -5.48
C THR A 43 -0.23 9.17 -3.99
N CYS A 44 0.71 8.69 -3.18
CA CYS A 44 0.62 8.71 -1.73
C CYS A 44 2.02 8.80 -1.13
N PHE A 45 2.11 9.18 0.14
CA PHE A 45 3.40 9.21 0.83
C PHE A 45 3.25 8.96 2.33
N PRO A 46 2.56 7.88 2.74
CA PRO A 46 2.52 7.52 4.14
C PRO A 46 3.92 7.15 4.61
N SER A 47 4.21 7.43 5.89
CA SER A 47 5.51 7.06 6.44
C SER A 47 5.59 5.55 6.65
N ILE A 48 6.81 5.04 6.71
CA ILE A 48 7.05 3.62 7.03
C ILE A 48 6.43 3.28 8.38
N SER A 49 6.57 4.18 9.36
CA SER A 49 5.98 4.00 10.69
C SER A 49 4.46 3.88 10.63
N THR A 50 3.81 4.73 9.83
CA THR A 50 2.36 4.68 9.65
C THR A 50 1.92 3.35 9.07
N LEU A 51 2.59 2.89 8.01
CA LEU A 51 2.26 1.63 7.37
C LEU A 51 2.51 0.45 8.30
N SER A 52 3.58 0.50 9.08
CA SER A 52 3.90 -0.52 10.06
C SER A 52 2.77 -0.65 11.09
N ASN A 53 2.29 0.47 11.59
CA ASN A 53 1.18 0.47 12.55
C ASN A 53 -0.12 0.00 11.91
N ASP A 54 -0.43 0.47 10.71
CA ASP A 54 -1.67 0.12 10.03
C ASP A 54 -1.78 -1.37 9.75
N LEU A 55 -0.66 -1.98 9.33
CA LEU A 55 -0.65 -3.38 8.94
C LEU A 55 -0.17 -4.32 10.05
N ASN A 56 0.20 -3.75 11.19
CA ASN A 56 0.68 -4.51 12.35
C ASN A 56 1.86 -5.42 12.00
N VAL A 57 2.83 -4.86 11.29
CA VAL A 57 4.09 -5.53 10.95
C VAL A 57 5.26 -4.59 11.23
N SER A 58 6.47 -5.13 11.29
CA SER A 58 7.64 -4.30 11.56
C SER A 58 7.94 -3.34 10.40
N GLU A 59 8.63 -2.26 10.71
CA GLU A 59 9.08 -1.31 9.67
C GLU A 59 10.02 -1.99 8.67
N ARG A 60 10.81 -2.93 9.15
CA ARG A 60 11.70 -3.72 8.28
C ARG A 60 10.89 -4.49 7.25
N THR A 61 9.78 -5.10 7.67
CA THR A 61 8.88 -5.81 6.77
C THR A 61 8.30 -4.85 5.73
N ILE A 62 7.86 -3.65 6.16
CA ILE A 62 7.32 -2.66 5.23
C ILE A 62 8.35 -2.29 4.17
N LYS A 63 9.59 -2.04 4.57
CA LYS A 63 10.66 -1.69 3.62
C LYS A 63 10.89 -2.80 2.61
N ARG A 64 10.88 -4.04 3.06
CA ARG A 64 11.03 -5.20 2.18
C ARG A 64 9.88 -5.30 1.18
N LEU A 65 8.66 -5.12 1.66
CA LEU A 65 7.47 -5.21 0.80
C LEU A 65 7.40 -4.08 -0.22
N ILE A 66 7.81 -2.87 0.16
CA ILE A 66 7.90 -1.76 -0.78
C ILE A 66 8.87 -2.09 -1.91
N LYS A 67 10.01 -2.67 -1.56
CA LYS A 67 10.99 -3.09 -2.57
C LYS A 67 10.41 -4.15 -3.50
N GLU A 68 9.67 -5.12 -2.97
CA GLU A 68 9.01 -6.13 -3.80
C GLU A 68 8.01 -5.51 -4.77
N LEU A 69 7.18 -4.59 -4.29
CA LEU A 69 6.19 -3.94 -5.15
C LEU A 69 6.86 -3.10 -6.24
N LYS A 70 7.97 -2.44 -5.93
CA LYS A 70 8.74 -1.71 -6.94
C LYS A 70 9.34 -2.66 -7.98
N THR A 71 9.90 -3.78 -7.54
CA THR A 71 10.49 -4.77 -8.42
C THR A 71 9.46 -5.34 -9.39
N LYS A 72 8.23 -5.52 -8.94
CA LYS A 72 7.14 -5.99 -9.78
C LYS A 72 6.48 -4.88 -10.59
N ASP A 73 7.00 -3.67 -10.50
CA ASP A 73 6.51 -2.50 -11.23
C ASP A 73 5.06 -2.14 -10.88
N LEU A 74 4.64 -2.44 -9.66
CA LEU A 74 3.30 -2.11 -9.19
C LEU A 74 3.22 -0.74 -8.54
N ILE A 75 4.36 -0.24 -8.06
CA ILE A 75 4.48 1.11 -7.54
C ILE A 75 5.77 1.71 -8.08
N LYS A 76 5.82 3.04 -8.10
CA LYS A 76 6.98 3.77 -8.58
C LYS A 76 7.22 4.97 -7.67
N ARG A 77 8.48 5.24 -7.36
CA ARG A 77 8.82 6.42 -6.59
C ARG A 77 8.92 7.63 -7.51
N VAL A 78 8.20 8.69 -7.16
CA VAL A 78 8.22 9.96 -7.87
C VAL A 78 8.50 11.06 -6.84
N GLY A 79 9.76 11.45 -6.75
CA GLY A 79 10.19 12.37 -5.70
C GLY A 79 9.98 11.74 -4.32
N ARG A 80 9.21 12.38 -3.46
CA ARG A 80 8.89 11.86 -2.13
C ARG A 80 7.63 11.00 -2.12
N LYS A 81 6.92 10.95 -3.23
CA LYS A 81 5.64 10.25 -3.32
C LYS A 81 5.83 8.87 -3.94
N LEU A 82 4.87 8.01 -3.68
CA LEU A 82 4.77 6.71 -4.36
C LEU A 82 3.59 6.78 -5.31
N LEU A 83 3.83 6.43 -6.57
CA LEU A 83 2.78 6.32 -7.56
C LEU A 83 2.32 4.87 -7.61
N ILE A 84 1.01 4.65 -7.46
CA ILE A 84 0.42 3.32 -7.53
C ILE A 84 -0.04 3.08 -8.96
N LYS A 85 0.47 2.04 -9.56
CA LYS A 85 0.14 1.70 -10.95
C LYS A 85 -1.07 0.79 -11.09
#